data_63e51c4bbb760337a7636ee5ccff776d
#
_entry.id   63e51c4bbb760337a7636ee5ccff776d
#
_cell.length_a   1.000
_cell.length_b   1.000
_cell.length_c   1.000
_cell.angle_alpha   90.00
_cell.angle_beta   90.00
_cell.angle_gamma   90.00
#
_symmetry.space_group_name_H-M   'P 1'
#
loop_
_entity.id
_entity.type
_entity.pdbx_description
1 polymer ?
#
loop_
_entity_poly.entity_id
_entity_poly.type
_entity_poly.pdbx_seq_one_letter_code
_entity_poly.pdbx_strand_id
1 'polypeptide(L)'
;MKYVVNAAWRQEEPIDGERMRDYMALIIDTFDTEEHSVETIWYQIDEYTHGSVAVYKSEEDYHAFKEKNKMQRDFALNELKVSLLGESMGPAFAVASDLIVERTELNLPKN
;
A
#
# COMPACT_ATOMS: atom_id res chain seq x y z
N MET A 1 0.59 12.17 12.04
CA MET A 1 1.79 11.67 11.35
C MET A 1 1.41 10.52 10.43
N LYS A 2 1.76 10.59 9.18
CA LYS A 2 1.49 9.53 8.23
C LYS A 2 2.18 8.23 8.63
N TYR A 3 1.57 7.10 8.28
CA TYR A 3 2.07 5.78 8.59
C TYR A 3 2.27 4.99 7.32
N VAL A 4 3.45 4.39 7.15
CA VAL A 4 3.84 3.69 5.91
C VAL A 4 3.91 2.20 6.18
N VAL A 5 3.28 1.41 5.30
CA VAL A 5 3.32 -0.05 5.34
C VAL A 5 3.88 -0.56 4.02
N ASN A 6 4.95 -1.32 4.09
CA ASN A 6 5.61 -1.92 2.94
C ASN A 6 5.52 -3.44 3.07
N ALA A 7 5.03 -4.12 2.03
CA ALA A 7 4.85 -5.56 2.07
C ALA A 7 5.27 -6.21 0.75
N ALA A 8 5.70 -7.46 0.82
CA ALA A 8 6.02 -8.27 -0.35
C ALA A 8 5.19 -9.57 -0.30
N TRP A 9 4.66 -9.95 -1.45
CA TRP A 9 3.72 -11.06 -1.61
C TRP A 9 4.17 -11.97 -2.75
N ARG A 10 4.02 -13.28 -2.57
CA ARG A 10 4.31 -14.25 -3.61
C ARG A 10 3.06 -15.05 -3.97
N GLN A 11 2.88 -15.32 -5.25
CA GLN A 11 1.77 -16.12 -5.77
C GLN A 11 2.27 -17.35 -6.53
N GLU A 12 1.40 -18.36 -6.67
CA GLU A 12 1.77 -19.60 -7.35
C GLU A 12 1.93 -19.44 -8.86
N GLU A 13 1.08 -18.63 -9.48
CA GLU A 13 1.11 -18.41 -10.92
C GLU A 13 1.86 -17.12 -11.27
N PRO A 14 2.44 -17.04 -12.50
CA PRO A 14 3.09 -15.81 -12.92
C PRO A 14 2.15 -14.60 -12.85
N ILE A 15 2.71 -13.46 -12.50
CA ILE A 15 1.96 -12.21 -12.40
C ILE A 15 1.56 -11.73 -13.80
N ASP A 16 0.25 -11.51 -13.99
CA ASP A 16 -0.31 -10.81 -15.14
C ASP A 16 -0.73 -9.41 -14.67
N GLY A 17 -0.01 -8.41 -15.14
CA GLY A 17 -0.19 -7.02 -14.67
C GLY A 17 -1.59 -6.48 -14.89
N GLU A 18 -2.23 -6.79 -16.01
CA GLU A 18 -3.61 -6.35 -16.29
C GLU A 18 -4.62 -7.00 -15.35
N ARG A 19 -4.51 -8.31 -15.14
CA ARG A 19 -5.38 -9.03 -14.21
C ARG A 19 -5.20 -8.53 -12.78
N MET A 20 -3.96 -8.27 -12.38
CA MET A 20 -3.66 -7.73 -11.05
C MET A 20 -4.28 -6.34 -10.87
N ARG A 21 -4.15 -5.49 -11.88
CA ARG A 21 -4.74 -4.14 -11.85
C ARG A 21 -6.27 -4.20 -11.71
N ASP A 22 -6.92 -5.05 -12.51
CA ASP A 22 -8.38 -5.23 -12.46
C ASP A 22 -8.83 -5.78 -11.11
N TYR A 23 -8.08 -6.72 -10.56
CA TYR A 23 -8.33 -7.29 -9.24
C TYR A 23 -8.21 -6.23 -8.12
N MET A 24 -7.17 -5.40 -8.19
CA MET A 24 -6.99 -4.33 -7.19
C MET A 24 -8.10 -3.27 -7.29
N ALA A 25 -8.56 -2.95 -8.50
CA ALA A 25 -9.69 -2.06 -8.68
C ALA A 25 -10.96 -2.62 -8.05
N LEU A 26 -11.20 -3.92 -8.20
CA LEU A 26 -12.33 -4.61 -7.58
C LEU A 26 -12.24 -4.59 -6.04
N ILE A 27 -11.04 -4.77 -5.50
CA ILE A 27 -10.80 -4.70 -4.06
C ILE A 27 -11.14 -3.30 -3.52
N ILE A 28 -10.68 -2.26 -4.18
CA ILE A 28 -10.96 -0.87 -3.78
C ILE A 28 -12.46 -0.62 -3.75
N ASP A 29 -13.18 -1.02 -4.81
CA ASP A 29 -14.63 -0.84 -4.89
C ASP A 29 -15.38 -1.65 -3.82
N THR A 30 -14.95 -2.89 -3.58
CA THR A 30 -15.65 -3.81 -2.69
C THR A 30 -15.45 -3.47 -1.22
N PHE A 31 -14.25 -3.08 -0.83
CA PHE A 31 -13.87 -2.92 0.57
C PHE A 31 -13.69 -1.46 1.02
N ASP A 32 -13.95 -0.50 0.12
CA ASP A 32 -13.88 0.93 0.41
C ASP A 32 -12.56 1.31 1.13
N THR A 33 -11.46 0.96 0.50
CA THR A 33 -10.13 1.15 1.09
C THR A 33 -9.66 2.60 1.14
N GLU A 34 -10.29 3.50 0.38
CA GLU A 34 -9.90 4.90 0.27
C GLU A 34 -10.09 5.70 1.55
N GLU A 35 -11.02 5.28 2.40
CA GLU A 35 -11.34 5.99 3.64
C GLU A 35 -10.13 6.18 4.55
N HIS A 36 -9.23 5.21 4.59
CA HIS A 36 -8.11 5.20 5.54
C HIS A 36 -6.74 5.46 4.91
N SER A 37 -6.59 5.24 3.62
CA SER A 37 -5.29 5.40 2.95
C SER A 37 -5.19 6.73 2.21
N VAL A 38 -3.98 7.27 2.16
CA VAL A 38 -3.65 8.44 1.35
C VAL A 38 -3.22 7.98 -0.05
N GLU A 39 -2.46 6.89 -0.12
CA GLU A 39 -1.96 6.33 -1.37
C GLU A 39 -1.58 4.87 -1.18
N THR A 40 -1.80 4.05 -2.20
CA THR A 40 -1.29 2.68 -2.24
C THR A 40 -0.74 2.40 -3.62
N ILE A 41 0.45 1.82 -3.67
CA ILE A 41 1.11 1.45 -4.92
C ILE A 41 1.42 -0.05 -4.87
N TRP A 42 1.02 -0.77 -5.90
CA TRP A 42 1.39 -2.17 -6.11
C TRP A 42 2.35 -2.23 -7.29
N TYR A 43 3.43 -2.98 -7.15
CA TYR A 43 4.45 -3.09 -8.19
C TYR A 43 4.99 -4.51 -8.30
N GLN A 44 5.49 -4.86 -9.48
CA GLN A 44 6.05 -6.18 -9.74
C GLN A 44 7.52 -6.21 -9.34
N ILE A 45 7.91 -7.22 -8.56
CA ILE A 45 9.29 -7.44 -8.14
C ILE A 45 9.96 -8.47 -9.05
N ASP A 46 9.29 -9.60 -9.26
CA ASP A 46 9.72 -10.64 -10.20
C ASP A 46 8.48 -11.34 -10.78
N GLU A 47 8.68 -12.45 -11.51
CA GLU A 47 7.61 -13.16 -12.20
C GLU A 47 6.46 -13.60 -11.25
N TYR A 48 6.79 -13.93 -10.00
CA TYR A 48 5.83 -14.46 -9.02
C TYR A 48 5.62 -13.56 -7.81
N THR A 49 6.35 -12.45 -7.72
CA THR A 49 6.39 -11.62 -6.50
C THR A 49 5.98 -10.19 -6.82
N HIS A 50 5.09 -9.65 -6.01
CA HIS A 50 4.75 -8.23 -6.08
C HIS A 50 4.96 -7.55 -4.73
N GLY A 51 5.12 -6.24 -4.76
CA GLY A 51 5.23 -5.42 -3.58
C GLY A 51 4.05 -4.48 -3.46
N SER A 52 3.82 -4.02 -2.25
CA SER A 52 2.85 -2.95 -1.99
C SER A 52 3.45 -1.93 -1.04
N VAL A 53 3.19 -0.65 -1.32
CA VAL A 53 3.52 0.45 -0.43
C VAL A 53 2.24 1.22 -0.17
N ALA A 54 1.78 1.22 1.07
CA ALA A 54 0.57 1.92 1.47
C ALA A 54 0.92 3.04 2.45
N VAL A 55 0.33 4.21 2.24
CA VAL A 55 0.51 5.36 3.12
C VAL A 55 -0.86 5.69 3.73
N TYR A 56 -0.93 5.65 5.05
CA TYR A 56 -2.13 5.96 5.82
C TYR A 56 -1.99 7.33 6.48
N LYS A 57 -3.10 7.95 6.80
CA LYS A 57 -3.12 9.25 7.47
C LYS A 57 -2.49 9.18 8.85
N SER A 58 -2.64 8.03 9.53
CA SER A 58 -2.10 7.78 10.87
C SER A 58 -1.97 6.29 11.11
N GLU A 59 -1.28 5.90 12.18
CA GLU A 59 -1.22 4.51 12.63
C GLU A 59 -2.60 3.96 13.00
N GLU A 60 -3.45 4.81 13.58
CA GLU A 60 -4.83 4.44 13.93
C GLU A 60 -5.65 4.09 12.69
N ASP A 61 -5.51 4.86 11.61
CA ASP A 61 -6.17 4.59 10.34
C ASP A 61 -5.69 3.26 9.74
N TYR A 62 -4.40 2.94 9.86
CA TYR A 62 -3.87 1.66 9.43
C TYR A 62 -4.53 0.49 10.18
N HIS A 63 -4.63 0.58 11.50
CA HIS A 63 -5.25 -0.48 12.31
C HIS A 63 -6.74 -0.64 12.00
N ALA A 64 -7.45 0.45 11.79
CA ALA A 64 -8.86 0.42 11.38
C ALA A 64 -9.04 -0.24 10.01
N PHE A 65 -8.19 0.10 9.06
CA PHE A 65 -8.18 -0.49 7.73
C PHE A 65 -7.89 -2.00 7.81
N LYS A 66 -6.89 -2.40 8.57
CA LYS A 66 -6.49 -3.80 8.73
C LYS A 66 -7.64 -4.66 9.25
N GLU A 67 -8.38 -4.15 10.21
CA GLU A 67 -9.53 -4.84 10.76
C GLU A 67 -10.65 -5.01 9.72
N LYS A 68 -10.98 -3.94 8.99
CA LYS A 68 -11.98 -3.98 7.92
C LYS A 68 -11.56 -4.92 6.79
N ASN A 69 -10.27 -4.99 6.50
CA ASN A 69 -9.73 -5.69 5.33
C ASN A 69 -9.35 -7.15 5.61
N LYS A 70 -9.64 -7.64 6.78
CA LYS A 70 -9.30 -9.01 7.19
C LYS A 70 -9.90 -10.07 6.26
N MET A 71 -11.17 -9.93 5.91
CA MET A 71 -11.86 -10.86 5.02
C MET A 71 -11.23 -10.88 3.63
N GLN A 72 -10.83 -9.75 3.11
CA GLN A 72 -10.19 -9.65 1.82
C GLN A 72 -8.79 -10.30 1.83
N ARG A 73 -8.03 -10.12 2.90
CA ARG A 73 -6.73 -10.80 3.07
C ARG A 73 -6.90 -12.31 3.11
N ASP A 74 -7.87 -12.80 3.86
CA ASP A 74 -8.17 -14.23 3.97
C ASP A 74 -8.57 -14.78 2.60
N PHE A 75 -9.39 -14.07 1.86
CA PHE A 75 -9.78 -14.43 0.50
C PHE A 75 -8.56 -14.55 -0.41
N ALA A 76 -7.66 -13.56 -0.40
CA ALA A 76 -6.46 -13.55 -1.23
C ALA A 76 -5.53 -14.72 -0.89
N LEU A 77 -5.33 -15.01 0.40
CA LEU A 77 -4.49 -16.12 0.85
C LEU A 77 -5.06 -17.48 0.45
N ASN A 78 -6.37 -17.67 0.55
CA ASN A 78 -7.01 -18.95 0.33
C ASN A 78 -7.38 -19.21 -1.14
N GLU A 79 -7.97 -18.22 -1.81
CA GLU A 79 -8.48 -18.38 -3.18
C GLU A 79 -7.44 -18.07 -4.25
N LEU A 80 -6.63 -17.05 -4.05
CA LEU A 80 -5.62 -16.63 -5.01
C LEU A 80 -4.25 -17.24 -4.71
N LYS A 81 -4.12 -17.93 -3.59
CA LYS A 81 -2.87 -18.57 -3.15
C LYS A 81 -1.69 -17.60 -3.13
N VAL A 82 -1.94 -16.43 -2.55
CA VAL A 82 -0.93 -15.40 -2.33
C VAL A 82 -0.38 -15.55 -0.91
N SER A 83 0.93 -15.54 -0.78
CA SER A 83 1.61 -15.66 0.52
C SER A 83 2.35 -14.37 0.86
N LEU A 84 2.23 -13.92 2.10
CA LEU A 84 3.00 -12.77 2.59
C LEU A 84 4.44 -13.21 2.84
N LEU A 85 5.39 -12.58 2.15
CA LEU A 85 6.83 -12.85 2.32
C LEU A 85 7.44 -12.03 3.45
N GLY A 86 7.00 -10.80 3.60
CA GLY A 86 7.52 -9.91 4.63
C GLY A 86 6.76 -8.60 4.65
N GLU A 87 6.83 -7.92 5.78
CA GLU A 87 6.15 -6.66 5.98
C GLU A 87 6.99 -5.79 6.91
N SER A 88 7.09 -4.51 6.60
CA SER A 88 7.71 -3.52 7.47
C SER A 88 6.82 -2.28 7.51
N MET A 89 6.77 -1.60 8.64
CA MET A 89 5.92 -0.45 8.80
C MET A 89 6.44 0.50 9.87
N GLY A 90 6.04 1.74 9.78
CA GLY A 90 6.41 2.75 10.76
C GLY A 90 5.88 4.13 10.42
N PRO A 91 5.98 5.06 11.38
CA PRO A 91 5.59 6.45 11.14
C PRO A 91 6.56 7.14 10.19
N ALA A 92 6.01 7.95 9.28
CA ALA A 92 6.81 8.74 8.36
C ALA A 92 7.34 9.99 9.07
N PHE A 93 8.65 10.13 9.19
CA PHE A 93 9.25 11.32 9.76
C PHE A 93 9.46 12.45 8.74
N ALA A 94 9.39 12.14 7.45
CA ALA A 94 9.54 13.13 6.38
C ALA A 94 8.82 12.64 5.12
N VAL A 95 8.14 13.56 4.44
CA VAL A 95 7.49 13.32 3.15
C VAL A 95 8.01 14.38 2.19
N ALA A 96 8.66 13.97 1.11
CA ALA A 96 9.35 14.88 0.20
C ALA A 96 8.46 15.99 -0.36
N SER A 97 7.21 15.65 -0.74
CA SER A 97 6.26 16.65 -1.27
C SER A 97 5.94 17.73 -0.24
N ASP A 98 5.79 17.38 1.03
CA ASP A 98 5.54 18.33 2.10
C ASP A 98 6.75 19.24 2.31
N LEU A 99 7.94 18.66 2.28
CA LEU A 99 9.19 19.42 2.42
C LEU A 99 9.44 20.40 1.27
N ILE A 100 9.05 20.02 0.06
CA ILE A 100 9.15 20.89 -1.12
C ILE A 100 8.21 22.09 -0.98
N VAL A 101 6.98 21.87 -0.53
CA VAL A 101 5.99 22.93 -0.27
C VAL A 101 6.50 23.88 0.81
N GLU A 102 6.94 23.36 1.94
CA GLU A 102 7.54 24.14 3.04
C GLU A 102 8.69 25.01 2.57
N ARG A 103 9.60 24.42 1.78
CA ARG A 103 10.75 25.11 1.22
C ARG A 103 10.33 26.28 0.33
N THR A 104 9.32 26.09 -0.50
CA THR A 104 8.78 27.13 -1.37
C THR A 104 8.18 28.27 -0.54
N GLU A 105 7.39 27.96 0.49
CA GLU A 105 6.78 28.93 1.38
C GLU A 105 7.81 29.74 2.15
N LEU A 106 8.91 29.10 2.56
CA LEU A 106 10.00 29.75 3.27
C LEU A 106 11.00 30.43 2.32
N ASN A 107 10.79 30.32 1.01
CA ASN A 107 11.66 30.88 -0.01
C ASN A 107 13.14 30.46 0.15
N LEU A 108 13.34 29.18 0.48
CA LEU A 108 14.69 28.62 0.64
C LEU A 108 15.31 28.26 -0.70
N PRO A 109 16.66 28.36 -0.84
CA PRO A 109 17.32 27.98 -2.09
C PRO A 109 17.24 26.49 -2.34
N LYS A 110 17.17 26.12 -3.63
CA LYS A 110 17.27 24.73 -4.06
C LYS A 110 18.75 24.32 -4.14
N ASN A 111 19.04 23.14 -3.72
CA ASN A 111 20.38 22.54 -3.86
C ASN A 111 20.47 21.72 -5.13
#